data_69afa4c07ef26c77717f53e4c7235fe1
#
_entry.id   69afa4c07ef26c77717f53e4c7235fe1
#
_cell.length_a   1.000
_cell.length_b   1.000
_cell.length_c   1.000
_cell.angle_alpha   90.00
_cell.angle_beta   90.00
_cell.angle_gamma   90.00
#
_symmetry.space_group_name_H-M   'P 1'
#
loop_
_entity.id
_entity.type
_entity.pdbx_description
1 polymer ?
#
loop_
_entity_poly.entity_id
_entity_poly.type
_entity_poly.pdbx_seq_one_letter_code
_entity_poly.pdbx_strand_id
1 'polypeptide(L)'
;MPPSSAKNLQSTTKKICFVCLGNICRSPLAEGIAKHLYAKMSKQSKDKIEFCSAGTSGFHNDEGIDSRSIGIARENGIDISSYTSKQVSLYGHGDVDLFVAMDRQNYATLLRLGFEPSKVVLLGDFGLGGKEVPDPYYGGSDGFAKVYEMLEAGIANLLENLAKADLPNK
;
A
#
# COMPACT_ATOMS: atom_id res chain seq x y z
N MET A 1 6.30 10.60 19.34
CA MET A 1 6.15 9.31 18.71
C MET A 1 7.12 9.13 17.54
N PRO A 2 7.84 8.04 17.62
CA PRO A 2 8.81 7.86 16.55
C PRO A 2 8.13 7.75 15.19
N PRO A 3 8.80 8.14 14.13
CA PRO A 3 8.29 7.91 12.78
C PRO A 3 8.00 6.44 12.54
N SER A 4 7.06 6.16 11.66
CA SER A 4 6.75 4.76 11.31
C SER A 4 7.95 4.03 10.73
N SER A 5 8.91 4.74 10.14
CA SER A 5 10.16 4.15 9.67
C SER A 5 10.96 3.46 10.76
N ALA A 6 10.74 3.84 12.03
CA ALA A 6 11.39 3.20 13.17
C ALA A 6 10.74 1.87 13.56
N LYS A 7 9.59 1.54 12.99
CA LYS A 7 8.92 0.27 13.27
C LYS A 7 9.65 -0.88 12.60
N ASN A 8 9.91 -1.93 13.36
CA ASN A 8 10.48 -3.14 12.81
C ASN A 8 9.36 -3.98 12.19
N LEU A 9 9.55 -4.34 10.93
CA LEU A 9 8.61 -5.22 10.26
C LEU A 9 8.79 -6.64 10.76
N GLN A 10 7.70 -7.36 10.90
CA GLN A 10 7.71 -8.72 11.40
C GLN A 10 7.98 -9.72 10.27
N SER A 11 8.79 -10.73 10.55
CA SER A 11 9.03 -11.83 9.61
C SER A 11 7.76 -12.67 9.40
N THR A 12 6.78 -12.51 10.29
CA THR A 12 5.51 -13.23 10.21
C THR A 12 4.46 -12.48 9.41
N THR A 13 4.80 -11.32 8.82
CA THR A 13 3.87 -10.58 7.98
C THR A 13 3.48 -11.42 6.77
N LYS A 14 2.18 -11.68 6.61
CA LYS A 14 1.64 -12.51 5.53
C LYS A 14 0.63 -11.78 4.66
N LYS A 15 0.00 -10.74 5.19
CA LYS A 15 -1.01 -9.98 4.46
C LYS A 15 -0.80 -8.48 4.67
N ILE A 16 -0.63 -7.77 3.57
CA ILE A 16 -0.40 -6.33 3.57
C ILE A 16 -1.54 -5.64 2.84
N CYS A 17 -2.10 -4.61 3.45
CA CYS A 17 -3.17 -3.82 2.86
C CYS A 17 -2.71 -2.38 2.66
N PHE A 18 -2.78 -1.91 1.43
CA PHE A 18 -2.50 -0.51 1.09
C PHE A 18 -3.78 0.30 1.25
N VAL A 19 -3.70 1.45 1.89
CA VAL A 19 -4.88 2.23 2.25
C VAL A 19 -4.75 3.67 1.77
N CYS A 20 -5.76 4.12 1.04
CA CYS A 20 -5.91 5.53 0.67
C CYS A 20 -7.33 5.98 1.01
N LEU A 21 -7.76 7.14 0.52
CA LEU A 21 -9.09 7.65 0.85
C LEU A 21 -10.20 6.83 0.21
N GLY A 22 -10.22 6.78 -1.12
CA GLY A 22 -11.34 6.19 -1.87
C GLY A 22 -11.11 4.78 -2.41
N ASN A 23 -9.89 4.28 -2.36
CA ASN A 23 -9.52 2.97 -2.92
C ASN A 23 -9.81 2.86 -4.43
N ILE A 24 -9.70 3.96 -5.15
CA ILE A 24 -9.86 3.94 -6.61
C ILE A 24 -8.62 4.46 -7.35
N CYS A 25 -7.68 5.10 -6.67
CA CYS A 25 -6.47 5.67 -7.30
C CYS A 25 -5.18 5.09 -6.71
N ARG A 26 -4.77 5.59 -5.53
CA ARG A 26 -3.44 5.28 -4.97
C ARG A 26 -3.30 3.85 -4.48
N SER A 27 -4.20 3.39 -3.63
CA SER A 27 -4.03 2.08 -3.00
C SER A 27 -4.21 0.91 -3.95
N PRO A 28 -5.15 0.94 -4.92
CA PRO A 28 -5.20 -0.17 -5.88
C PRO A 28 -3.96 -0.21 -6.78
N LEU A 29 -3.43 0.96 -7.13
CA LEU A 29 -2.18 1.03 -7.89
C LEU A 29 -1.03 0.45 -7.09
N ALA A 30 -0.96 0.78 -5.79
CA ALA A 30 0.05 0.23 -4.89
C ALA A 30 -0.05 -1.28 -4.78
N GLU A 31 -1.26 -1.80 -4.68
CA GLU A 31 -1.49 -3.25 -4.63
C GLU A 31 -0.93 -3.93 -5.89
N GLY A 32 -1.23 -3.38 -7.05
CA GLY A 32 -0.73 -3.92 -8.31
C GLY A 32 0.78 -3.88 -8.42
N ILE A 33 1.39 -2.76 -8.03
CA ILE A 33 2.84 -2.61 -8.04
C ILE A 33 3.50 -3.62 -7.10
N ALA A 34 2.95 -3.77 -5.89
CA ALA A 34 3.50 -4.70 -4.91
C ALA A 34 3.49 -6.14 -5.41
N LYS A 35 2.38 -6.57 -5.99
CA LYS A 35 2.27 -7.92 -6.57
C LYS A 35 3.29 -8.11 -7.68
N HIS A 36 3.44 -7.10 -8.53
CA HIS A 36 4.36 -7.15 -9.66
C HIS A 36 5.82 -7.24 -9.20
N LEU A 37 6.22 -6.39 -8.26
CA LEU A 37 7.58 -6.38 -7.74
C LEU A 37 7.88 -7.63 -6.92
N TYR A 38 6.92 -8.07 -6.11
CA TYR A 38 7.11 -9.26 -5.28
C TYR A 38 7.32 -10.51 -6.12
N ALA A 39 6.59 -10.64 -7.24
CA ALA A 39 6.73 -11.78 -8.14
C ALA A 39 8.12 -11.86 -8.78
N LYS A 40 8.83 -10.73 -8.87
CA LYS A 40 10.17 -10.66 -9.46
C LYS A 40 11.30 -10.88 -8.44
N MET A 41 10.98 -10.96 -7.15
CA MET A 41 12.01 -11.13 -6.12
C MET A 41 12.57 -12.54 -6.16
N SER A 42 13.89 -12.64 -6.13
CA SER A 42 14.59 -13.93 -6.18
C SER A 42 14.46 -14.73 -4.89
N LYS A 43 14.26 -14.04 -3.77
CA LYS A 43 14.07 -14.68 -2.47
C LYS A 43 12.74 -14.29 -1.92
N GLN A 44 11.78 -15.18 -2.04
CA GLN A 44 10.49 -15.01 -1.41
C GLN A 44 10.49 -15.80 -0.10
N SER A 45 9.72 -15.30 0.86
CA SER A 45 9.48 -16.01 2.10
C SER A 45 8.82 -17.36 1.82
N LYS A 46 9.00 -18.33 2.72
CA LYS A 46 8.28 -19.60 2.63
C LYS A 46 6.78 -19.37 2.60
N ASP A 47 6.33 -18.41 3.39
CA ASP A 47 4.93 -18.01 3.41
C ASP A 47 4.77 -16.83 2.46
N LYS A 48 4.01 -17.05 1.41
CA LYS A 48 3.76 -15.99 0.43
C LYS A 48 3.03 -14.82 1.08
N ILE A 49 3.47 -13.62 0.72
CA ILE A 49 2.79 -12.41 1.15
C ILE A 49 1.63 -12.14 0.21
N GLU A 50 0.46 -11.92 0.78
CA GLU A 50 -0.72 -11.50 0.04
C GLU A 50 -0.85 -9.98 0.13
N PHE A 51 -1.32 -9.36 -0.93
CA PHE A 51 -1.53 -7.91 -1.00
C PHE A 51 -2.98 -7.62 -1.29
N CYS A 52 -3.51 -6.62 -0.61
CA CYS A 52 -4.84 -6.10 -0.88
C CYS A 52 -4.81 -4.58 -0.73
N SER A 53 -5.93 -3.94 -0.99
CA SER A 53 -6.06 -2.50 -0.80
C SER A 53 -7.46 -2.17 -0.32
N ALA A 54 -7.59 -1.01 0.33
CA ALA A 54 -8.86 -0.55 0.87
C ALA A 54 -8.87 0.97 0.98
N GLY A 55 -10.04 1.54 1.16
CA GLY A 55 -10.21 2.97 1.37
C GLY A 55 -10.72 3.27 2.76
N THR A 56 -10.34 4.43 3.28
CA THR A 56 -10.89 4.88 4.57
C THR A 56 -12.31 5.38 4.42
N SER A 57 -12.70 5.81 3.21
CA SER A 57 -14.04 6.27 2.88
C SER A 57 -14.82 5.20 2.14
N GLY A 58 -16.12 5.11 2.38
CA GLY A 58 -17.02 4.24 1.61
C GLY A 58 -17.65 4.92 0.39
N PHE A 59 -17.22 6.14 0.09
CA PHE A 59 -17.85 6.94 -0.98
C PHE A 59 -17.83 6.22 -2.33
N HIS A 60 -16.73 5.53 -2.65
CA HIS A 60 -16.57 4.79 -3.90
C HIS A 60 -16.69 3.28 -3.72
N ASN A 61 -17.31 2.82 -2.63
CA ASN A 61 -17.34 1.39 -2.31
C ASN A 61 -17.97 0.58 -3.45
N ASP A 62 -17.31 -0.52 -3.81
CA ASP A 62 -17.68 -1.43 -4.89
C ASP A 62 -17.67 -0.81 -6.29
N GLU A 63 -16.94 0.30 -6.47
CA GLU A 63 -16.74 0.89 -7.79
C GLU A 63 -15.49 0.35 -8.47
N GLY A 64 -15.40 0.53 -9.78
CA GLY A 64 -14.19 0.23 -10.52
C GLY A 64 -13.09 1.25 -10.23
N ILE A 65 -11.86 0.88 -10.58
CA ILE A 65 -10.69 1.72 -10.36
C ILE A 65 -10.69 2.89 -11.36
N ASP A 66 -10.18 4.03 -10.94
CA ASP A 66 -10.03 5.20 -11.80
C ASP A 66 -9.25 4.81 -13.07
N SER A 67 -9.79 5.19 -14.24
CA SER A 67 -9.19 4.82 -15.52
C SER A 67 -7.76 5.31 -15.69
N ARG A 68 -7.40 6.42 -15.04
CA ARG A 68 -6.05 6.97 -15.11
C ARG A 68 -5.05 6.10 -14.33
N SER A 69 -5.49 5.52 -13.20
CA SER A 69 -4.67 4.56 -12.47
C SER A 69 -4.49 3.27 -13.26
N ILE A 70 -5.58 2.79 -13.89
CA ILE A 70 -5.50 1.62 -14.76
C ILE A 70 -4.53 1.89 -15.91
N GLY A 71 -4.59 3.07 -16.49
CA GLY A 71 -3.73 3.46 -17.62
C GLY A 71 -2.26 3.50 -17.26
N ILE A 72 -1.90 4.15 -16.15
CA ILE A 72 -0.49 4.25 -15.75
C ILE A 72 0.06 2.87 -15.34
N ALA A 73 -0.76 2.05 -14.73
CA ALA A 73 -0.35 0.67 -14.40
C ALA A 73 -0.07 -0.12 -15.69
N ARG A 74 -0.97 -0.03 -16.66
CA ARG A 74 -0.83 -0.75 -17.93
C ARG A 74 0.41 -0.33 -18.69
N GLU A 75 0.76 0.96 -18.67
CA GLU A 75 1.99 1.45 -19.28
C GLU A 75 3.24 0.80 -18.69
N ASN A 76 3.13 0.29 -17.47
CA ASN A 76 4.22 -0.36 -16.75
C ASN A 76 4.04 -1.88 -16.65
N GLY A 77 3.17 -2.46 -17.47
CA GLY A 77 2.98 -3.91 -17.54
C GLY A 77 2.14 -4.49 -16.42
N ILE A 78 1.34 -3.66 -15.74
CA ILE A 78 0.53 -4.09 -14.59
C ILE A 78 -0.95 -3.90 -14.93
N ASP A 79 -1.76 -4.91 -14.67
CA ASP A 79 -3.21 -4.84 -14.90
C ASP A 79 -3.97 -4.83 -13.57
N ILE A 80 -4.61 -3.71 -13.28
CA ILE A 80 -5.46 -3.55 -12.10
C ILE A 80 -6.93 -3.33 -12.48
N SER A 81 -7.28 -3.58 -13.74
CA SER A 81 -8.62 -3.28 -14.27
C SER A 81 -9.73 -4.12 -13.64
N SER A 82 -9.39 -5.28 -13.07
CA SER A 82 -10.38 -6.14 -12.42
C SER A 82 -10.65 -5.79 -10.96
N TYR A 83 -9.87 -4.89 -10.38
CA TYR A 83 -10.03 -4.53 -8.96
C TYR A 83 -11.29 -3.69 -8.77
N THR A 84 -11.90 -3.84 -7.59
CA THR A 84 -13.01 -3.00 -7.16
C THR A 84 -12.70 -2.42 -5.80
N SER A 85 -13.21 -1.21 -5.55
CA SER A 85 -12.94 -0.50 -4.31
C SER A 85 -13.67 -1.15 -3.12
N LYS A 86 -13.00 -1.15 -1.97
CA LYS A 86 -13.54 -1.67 -0.71
C LYS A 86 -13.24 -0.68 0.40
N GLN A 87 -14.18 -0.49 1.30
CA GLN A 87 -13.93 0.29 2.50
C GLN A 87 -13.25 -0.57 3.55
N VAL A 88 -12.23 -0.03 4.21
CA VAL A 88 -11.54 -0.73 5.29
C VAL A 88 -12.46 -0.85 6.50
N SER A 89 -12.42 -1.99 7.18
CA SER A 89 -13.18 -2.21 8.42
C SER A 89 -12.46 -3.23 9.30
N LEU A 90 -12.68 -3.14 10.61
CA LEU A 90 -12.12 -4.11 11.55
C LEU A 90 -12.65 -5.52 11.25
N TYR A 91 -13.91 -5.61 10.87
CA TYR A 91 -14.52 -6.90 10.56
C TYR A 91 -13.92 -7.51 9.29
N GLY A 92 -13.82 -6.72 8.22
CA GLY A 92 -13.35 -7.22 6.93
C GLY A 92 -11.84 -7.36 6.80
N HIS A 93 -11.08 -6.65 7.64
CA HIS A 93 -9.63 -6.56 7.52
C HIS A 93 -8.89 -6.95 8.81
N GLY A 94 -9.54 -7.74 9.67
CA GLY A 94 -8.93 -8.19 10.92
C GLY A 94 -7.75 -9.13 10.71
N ASP A 95 -7.66 -9.77 9.56
CA ASP A 95 -6.58 -10.69 9.25
C ASP A 95 -5.36 -10.02 8.61
N VAL A 96 -5.41 -8.71 8.41
CA VAL A 96 -4.28 -7.97 7.83
C VAL A 96 -3.18 -7.80 8.87
N ASP A 97 -1.95 -8.08 8.47
CA ASP A 97 -0.79 -7.98 9.36
C ASP A 97 -0.15 -6.59 9.32
N LEU A 98 -0.25 -5.92 8.19
CA LEU A 98 0.38 -4.61 8.02
C LEU A 98 -0.49 -3.73 7.11
N PHE A 99 -0.83 -2.55 7.61
CA PHE A 99 -1.50 -1.52 6.81
C PHE A 99 -0.50 -0.46 6.40
N VAL A 100 -0.49 -0.14 5.11
CA VAL A 100 0.42 0.87 4.55
C VAL A 100 -0.41 2.05 4.08
N ALA A 101 -0.35 3.14 4.82
CA ALA A 101 -1.12 4.35 4.52
C ALA A 101 -0.39 5.23 3.51
N MET A 102 -1.13 5.85 2.61
CA MET A 102 -0.57 6.73 1.60
C MET A 102 -0.23 8.10 2.15
N ASP A 103 -1.00 8.59 3.12
CA ASP A 103 -0.77 9.88 3.74
C ASP A 103 -1.11 9.84 5.23
N ARG A 104 -0.84 10.93 5.93
CA ARG A 104 -1.04 10.99 7.39
C ARG A 104 -2.51 10.98 7.78
N GLN A 105 -3.39 11.47 6.90
CA GLN A 105 -4.82 11.41 7.16
C GLN A 105 -5.32 9.97 7.12
N ASN A 106 -4.89 9.19 6.13
CA ASN A 106 -5.21 7.75 6.08
C ASN A 106 -4.67 7.04 7.32
N TYR A 107 -3.43 7.36 7.70
CA TYR A 107 -2.79 6.79 8.89
C TYR A 107 -3.62 7.07 10.15
N ALA A 108 -3.97 8.33 10.36
CA ALA A 108 -4.73 8.74 11.54
C ALA A 108 -6.12 8.10 11.58
N THR A 109 -6.76 7.98 10.42
CA THR A 109 -8.08 7.35 10.33
C THR A 109 -8.02 5.87 10.71
N LEU A 110 -7.00 5.16 10.27
CA LEU A 110 -6.82 3.75 10.65
C LEU A 110 -6.70 3.60 12.16
N LEU A 111 -5.94 4.46 12.82
CA LEU A 111 -5.82 4.42 14.27
C LEU A 111 -7.16 4.72 14.96
N ARG A 112 -7.92 5.70 14.46
CA ARG A 112 -9.24 6.01 15.02
C ARG A 112 -10.23 4.87 14.86
N LEU A 113 -10.11 4.09 13.80
CA LEU A 113 -10.98 2.94 13.57
C LEU A 113 -10.66 1.78 14.51
N GLY A 114 -9.53 1.83 15.22
CA GLY A 114 -9.18 0.82 16.21
C GLY A 114 -8.12 -0.18 15.77
N PHE A 115 -7.51 0.01 14.61
CA PHE A 115 -6.40 -0.86 14.22
C PHE A 115 -5.18 -0.58 15.10
N GLU A 116 -4.42 -1.63 15.40
CA GLU A 116 -3.26 -1.52 16.28
C GLU A 116 -2.18 -0.66 15.66
N PRO A 117 -1.65 0.34 16.40
CA PRO A 117 -0.60 1.21 15.86
C PRO A 117 0.63 0.45 15.37
N SER A 118 0.97 -0.68 15.98
CA SER A 118 2.11 -1.49 15.57
C SER A 118 1.93 -2.11 14.18
N LYS A 119 0.70 -2.14 13.67
CA LYS A 119 0.38 -2.72 12.36
C LYS A 119 0.20 -1.65 11.28
N VAL A 120 0.37 -0.37 11.59
CA VAL A 120 0.13 0.71 10.63
C VAL A 120 1.42 1.47 10.37
N VAL A 121 1.77 1.62 9.10
CA VAL A 121 2.94 2.40 8.68
C VAL A 121 2.54 3.40 7.61
N LEU A 122 3.38 4.41 7.41
CA LEU A 122 3.24 5.39 6.33
C LEU A 122 4.20 4.99 5.22
N LEU A 123 3.72 4.88 3.99
CA LEU A 123 4.58 4.49 2.87
C LEU A 123 5.77 5.45 2.72
N GLY A 124 5.55 6.74 2.96
CA GLY A 124 6.59 7.76 2.85
C GLY A 124 7.80 7.52 3.72
N ASP A 125 7.68 6.69 4.76
CA ASP A 125 8.80 6.35 5.64
C ASP A 125 9.72 5.29 5.05
N PHE A 126 9.39 4.76 3.88
CA PHE A 126 10.19 3.74 3.22
C PHE A 126 10.98 4.37 2.06
N GLY A 127 11.95 5.21 2.42
CA GLY A 127 12.88 5.79 1.44
C GLY A 127 12.35 7.04 0.74
N LEU A 128 11.20 7.57 1.14
CA LEU A 128 10.64 8.78 0.54
C LEU A 128 10.82 10.03 1.40
N GLY A 129 11.64 9.93 2.46
CA GLY A 129 11.90 11.07 3.35
C GLY A 129 10.70 11.51 4.16
N GLY A 130 9.77 10.60 4.42
CA GLY A 130 8.55 10.89 5.17
C GLY A 130 7.48 11.61 4.36
N LYS A 131 7.68 11.74 3.05
CA LYS A 131 6.71 12.44 2.18
C LYS A 131 5.44 11.63 2.02
N GLU A 132 4.33 12.34 1.96
CA GLU A 132 3.05 11.73 1.67
C GLU A 132 2.91 11.48 0.18
N VAL A 133 2.23 10.39 -0.19
CA VAL A 133 1.84 10.15 -1.57
C VAL A 133 0.59 10.98 -1.82
N PRO A 134 0.65 12.00 -2.70
CA PRO A 134 -0.48 12.91 -2.87
C PRO A 134 -1.65 12.21 -3.58
N ASP A 135 -2.86 12.73 -3.34
CA ASP A 135 -4.04 12.23 -4.02
C ASP A 135 -4.13 12.86 -5.42
N PRO A 136 -4.02 12.06 -6.49
CA PRO A 136 -4.02 12.60 -7.84
C PRO A 136 -5.42 12.80 -8.43
N TYR A 137 -6.47 12.48 -7.68
CA TYR A 137 -7.83 12.39 -8.22
C TYR A 137 -8.29 13.68 -8.89
N TYR A 138 -7.97 14.83 -8.29
CA TYR A 138 -8.37 16.14 -8.81
C TYR A 138 -7.30 16.80 -9.68
N GLY A 139 -6.19 16.12 -9.93
CA GLY A 139 -5.11 16.67 -10.73
C GLY A 139 -5.12 16.18 -12.17
N GLY A 140 -4.14 16.62 -12.94
CA GLY A 140 -3.94 16.15 -14.31
C GLY A 140 -3.21 14.82 -14.37
N SER A 141 -2.99 14.33 -15.58
CA SER A 141 -2.33 13.04 -15.81
C SER A 141 -0.93 12.96 -15.22
N ASP A 142 -0.21 14.10 -15.15
CA ASP A 142 1.14 14.14 -14.58
C ASP A 142 1.15 13.72 -13.11
N GLY A 143 0.07 13.98 -12.39
CA GLY A 143 -0.05 13.57 -11.00
C GLY A 143 -0.02 12.07 -10.84
N PHE A 144 -0.63 11.33 -11.76
CA PHE A 144 -0.63 9.87 -11.71
C PHE A 144 0.75 9.29 -11.98
N ALA A 145 1.53 9.89 -12.90
CA ALA A 145 2.89 9.46 -13.16
C ALA A 145 3.78 9.64 -11.93
N LYS A 146 3.66 10.79 -11.25
CA LYS A 146 4.42 11.06 -10.02
C LYS A 146 4.04 10.11 -8.91
N VAL A 147 2.74 9.85 -8.75
CA VAL A 147 2.25 8.89 -7.76
C VAL A 147 2.83 7.51 -8.05
N TYR A 148 2.82 7.08 -9.31
CA TYR A 148 3.38 5.78 -9.69
C TYR A 148 4.85 5.68 -9.27
N GLU A 149 5.66 6.70 -9.57
CA GLU A 149 7.08 6.72 -9.21
C GLU A 149 7.29 6.61 -7.70
N MET A 150 6.52 7.37 -6.92
CA MET A 150 6.61 7.32 -5.47
C MET A 150 6.21 5.96 -4.93
N LEU A 151 5.13 5.40 -5.45
CA LEU A 151 4.65 4.07 -5.03
C LEU A 151 5.68 3.01 -5.35
N GLU A 152 6.24 3.02 -6.55
CA GLU A 152 7.23 2.04 -6.95
C GLU A 152 8.46 2.08 -6.02
N ALA A 153 8.99 3.27 -5.77
CA ALA A 153 10.16 3.43 -4.91
C ALA A 153 9.86 3.01 -3.47
N GLY A 154 8.76 3.49 -2.90
CA GLY A 154 8.40 3.16 -1.53
C GLY A 154 8.11 1.69 -1.33
N ILE A 155 7.38 1.08 -2.26
CA ILE A 155 7.04 -0.33 -2.17
C ILE A 155 8.28 -1.21 -2.35
N ALA A 156 9.18 -0.85 -3.26
CA ALA A 156 10.44 -1.59 -3.41
C ALA A 156 11.21 -1.61 -2.08
N ASN A 157 11.31 -0.46 -1.41
CA ASN A 157 11.97 -0.38 -0.11
C ASN A 157 11.24 -1.17 0.97
N LEU A 158 9.90 -1.12 0.96
CA LEU A 158 9.09 -1.90 1.89
C LEU A 158 9.35 -3.39 1.74
N LEU A 159 9.35 -3.88 0.51
CA LEU A 159 9.57 -5.30 0.23
C LEU A 159 10.98 -5.73 0.59
N GLU A 160 11.99 -4.87 0.39
CA GLU A 160 13.35 -5.16 0.83
C GLU A 160 13.43 -5.28 2.34
N ASN A 161 12.74 -4.40 3.07
CA ASN A 161 12.70 -4.47 4.53
C ASN A 161 12.07 -5.77 5.01
N LEU A 162 11.01 -6.21 4.36
CA LEU A 162 10.36 -7.47 4.69
C LEU A 162 11.28 -8.66 4.41
N ALA A 163 11.98 -8.64 3.28
CA ALA A 163 12.93 -9.69 2.93
C ALA A 163 14.06 -9.79 3.95
N LYS A 164 14.56 -8.65 4.45
CA LYS A 164 15.59 -8.62 5.49
C LYS A 164 15.07 -9.19 6.81
N ALA A 165 13.81 -8.93 7.14
CA ALA A 165 13.20 -9.46 8.36
C ALA A 165 13.10 -10.99 8.31
N ASP A 166 12.99 -11.58 7.11
CA ASP A 166 12.92 -13.03 6.92
C ASP A 166 14.28 -13.71 6.93
N LEU A 167 15.39 -12.94 6.90
CA LEU A 167 16.72 -13.53 6.93
C LEU A 167 17.07 -13.96 8.36
N PRO A 168 17.87 -15.07 8.49
CA PRO A 168 18.30 -15.49 9.83
C PRO A 168 19.12 -14.39 10.50
N ASN A 169 18.94 -14.26 11.80
CA ASN A 169 19.76 -13.35 12.58
C ASN A 169 21.23 -13.80 12.55
N LYS A 170 22.08 -12.86 12.31
CA LYS A 170 23.52 -13.13 12.32
C LYS A 170 24.14 -12.85 13.68
#